data_dce9b44a8d62d2aa61509185f4cb1ecf
#
_entry.id   dce9b44a8d62d2aa61509185f4cb1ecf
#
_cell.length_a   1.000
_cell.length_b   1.000
_cell.length_c   1.000
_cell.angle_alpha   90.00
_cell.angle_beta   90.00
_cell.angle_gamma   90.00
#
_symmetry.space_group_name_H-M   'P 1'
#
loop_
_entity.id
_entity.type
_entity.pdbx_description
1 polymer ?
#
loop_
_entity_poly.entity_id
_entity_poly.type
_entity_poly.pdbx_seq_one_letter_code
_entity_poly.pdbx_strand_id
1 'polypeptide(L)'
;DVPENIFYHPPYWNMNGKIIYSNTEYDWREVRDRYGYDPRLSDLSQIKSWDEFVKQLNRTVMKQFAALQKGGHMGILMGDIKTRGKLFSMLLEICKPGTVEQVIVKTQHNCVSDQTHYAKASFIRTVHEYLLILRKDFPYILDYQMVKTEKLDIRNSASATWKDVVAAALGKIGAPAELKMIYDEIEGYKRCDSNRFWKEKIRQTLQRYPCFRQNDTTWEIVNA
;
A
#
# COMPACT_ATOMS: atom_id res chain seq x y z
N ASP A 1 28.36 -0.15 -22.87
CA ASP A 1 28.23 1.24 -22.41
C ASP A 1 27.40 1.25 -21.13
N VAL A 2 27.85 2.01 -20.14
CA VAL A 2 27.16 2.19 -18.86
C VAL A 2 26.26 3.42 -19.00
N PRO A 3 24.94 3.34 -18.74
CA PRO A 3 24.04 4.45 -18.96
C PRO A 3 24.30 5.60 -17.96
N GLU A 4 24.26 6.83 -18.47
CA GLU A 4 24.31 8.04 -17.63
C GLU A 4 22.99 8.32 -16.94
N ASN A 5 21.90 8.06 -17.65
CA ASN A 5 20.57 8.29 -17.15
C ASN A 5 19.66 7.12 -17.54
N ILE A 6 18.74 6.77 -16.64
CA ILE A 6 17.70 5.78 -16.87
C ILE A 6 16.37 6.44 -16.59
N PHE A 7 15.43 6.36 -17.53
CA PHE A 7 14.05 6.71 -17.29
C PHE A 7 13.22 5.44 -17.32
N TYR A 8 12.44 5.23 -16.27
CA TYR A 8 11.65 4.02 -16.07
C TYR A 8 10.21 4.37 -15.74
N HIS A 9 9.28 3.76 -16.47
CA HIS A 9 7.85 3.82 -16.18
C HIS A 9 7.38 2.39 -15.89
N PRO A 10 7.29 1.98 -14.62
CA PRO A 10 6.82 0.66 -14.26
C PRO A 10 5.35 0.47 -14.65
N PRO A 11 4.93 -0.75 -14.96
CA PRO A 11 3.51 -1.02 -15.16
C PRO A 11 2.74 -0.78 -13.86
N TYR A 12 1.49 -0.35 -13.99
CA TYR A 12 0.60 -0.25 -12.84
C TYR A 12 0.22 -1.64 -12.33
N TRP A 13 0.13 -1.77 -11.01
CA TRP A 13 -0.31 -3.01 -10.39
C TRP A 13 -1.76 -3.35 -10.74
N ASN A 14 -1.98 -4.62 -11.13
CA ASN A 14 -3.30 -5.21 -11.31
C ASN A 14 -4.31 -4.35 -12.10
N MET A 15 -3.90 -3.88 -13.26
CA MET A 15 -4.75 -3.12 -14.19
C MET A 15 -5.91 -4.00 -14.73
N ASN A 16 -6.78 -4.51 -13.85
CA ASN A 16 -8.03 -5.22 -14.16
C ASN A 16 -7.90 -6.36 -15.19
N GLY A 17 -6.76 -7.05 -15.27
CA GLY A 17 -6.52 -8.11 -16.24
C GLY A 17 -6.57 -7.66 -17.71
N LYS A 18 -6.78 -6.38 -17.96
CA LYS A 18 -6.66 -5.80 -19.30
C LYS A 18 -5.20 -5.44 -19.52
N ILE A 19 -4.45 -6.38 -20.05
CA ILE A 19 -3.21 -6.06 -20.73
C ILE A 19 -3.63 -5.19 -21.91
N ILE A 20 -3.42 -3.88 -21.81
CA ILE A 20 -3.50 -3.01 -22.96
C ILE A 20 -2.16 -3.19 -23.70
N TYR A 21 -1.96 -4.33 -24.29
CA TYR A 21 -1.13 -4.44 -25.48
C TYR A 21 -1.96 -3.88 -26.66
N SER A 22 -2.50 -2.68 -26.47
CA SER A 22 -3.11 -1.95 -27.56
C SER A 22 -1.98 -1.23 -28.26
N ASN A 23 -1.48 -1.82 -29.21
CA ASN A 23 -1.05 -1.39 -30.52
C ASN A 23 0.11 -2.23 -31.03
N THR A 24 -0.18 -3.21 -31.83
CA THR A 24 0.20 -3.37 -33.23
C THR A 24 1.66 -3.59 -33.57
N GLU A 25 2.65 -3.22 -32.75
CA GLU A 25 4.05 -3.46 -33.05
C GLU A 25 4.69 -4.62 -32.24
N TYR A 26 4.02 -5.07 -31.20
CA TYR A 26 4.56 -6.11 -30.33
C TYR A 26 3.53 -7.22 -30.10
N ASP A 27 3.56 -8.25 -30.98
CA ASP A 27 2.78 -9.47 -30.73
C ASP A 27 3.57 -10.38 -29.76
N TRP A 28 3.09 -10.52 -28.52
CA TRP A 28 3.66 -11.44 -27.52
C TRP A 28 3.74 -12.89 -28.02
N ARG A 29 2.86 -13.27 -28.98
CA ARG A 29 2.87 -14.60 -29.60
C ARG A 29 4.10 -14.77 -30.47
N GLU A 30 4.46 -13.76 -31.26
CA GLU A 30 5.67 -13.75 -32.06
C GLU A 30 6.92 -13.87 -31.18
N VAL A 31 6.96 -13.16 -30.02
CA VAL A 31 8.07 -13.25 -29.08
C VAL A 31 8.14 -14.65 -28.48
N ARG A 32 7.02 -15.23 -28.06
CA ARG A 32 6.97 -16.58 -27.54
C ARG A 32 7.46 -17.59 -28.58
N ASP A 33 6.99 -17.48 -29.82
CA ASP A 33 7.30 -18.43 -30.89
C ASP A 33 8.77 -18.28 -31.34
N ARG A 34 9.31 -17.06 -31.33
CA ARG A 34 10.70 -16.78 -31.72
C ARG A 34 11.74 -17.10 -30.65
N TYR A 35 11.43 -16.82 -29.38
CA TYR A 35 12.40 -16.88 -28.29
C TYR A 35 12.08 -17.97 -27.25
N GLY A 36 10.98 -18.69 -27.40
CA GLY A 36 10.63 -19.82 -26.55
C GLY A 36 10.16 -19.44 -25.12
N TYR A 37 9.86 -18.15 -24.88
CA TYR A 37 9.30 -17.74 -23.58
C TYR A 37 8.09 -16.83 -23.75
N ASP A 38 7.16 -16.90 -22.79
CA ASP A 38 5.98 -16.04 -22.77
C ASP A 38 6.30 -14.76 -21.95
N PRO A 39 6.41 -13.58 -22.59
CA PRO A 39 6.75 -12.34 -21.89
C PRO A 39 5.71 -11.92 -20.85
N ARG A 40 4.48 -12.44 -20.92
CA ARG A 40 3.43 -12.17 -19.92
C ARG A 40 3.74 -12.78 -18.56
N LEU A 41 4.53 -13.87 -18.52
CA LEU A 41 4.90 -14.54 -17.26
C LEU A 41 5.83 -13.66 -16.40
N SER A 42 6.57 -12.74 -17.02
CA SER A 42 7.46 -11.79 -16.34
C SER A 42 6.87 -10.39 -16.20
N ASP A 43 5.62 -10.17 -16.64
CA ASP A 43 4.96 -8.88 -16.58
C ASP A 43 4.47 -8.60 -15.15
N LEU A 44 5.02 -7.57 -14.54
CA LEU A 44 4.68 -7.13 -13.19
C LEU A 44 3.19 -6.78 -13.03
N SER A 45 2.52 -6.32 -14.11
CA SER A 45 1.09 -5.99 -14.07
C SER A 45 0.18 -7.21 -13.82
N GLN A 46 0.69 -8.42 -14.05
CA GLN A 46 -0.03 -9.69 -13.79
C GLN A 46 0.02 -10.13 -12.33
N ILE A 47 0.88 -9.53 -11.51
CA ILE A 47 1.03 -9.90 -10.10
C ILE A 47 -0.21 -9.43 -9.33
N LYS A 48 -0.95 -10.37 -8.74
CA LYS A 48 -2.19 -10.07 -8.00
C LYS A 48 -1.94 -9.54 -6.59
N SER A 49 -0.88 -10.01 -5.92
CA SER A 49 -0.50 -9.54 -4.59
C SER A 49 0.27 -8.24 -4.68
N TRP A 50 -0.17 -7.23 -3.92
CA TRP A 50 0.55 -5.95 -3.83
C TRP A 50 1.95 -6.13 -3.27
N ASP A 51 2.10 -6.90 -2.20
CA ASP A 51 3.40 -7.11 -1.55
C ASP A 51 4.41 -7.77 -2.51
N GLU A 52 3.95 -8.76 -3.28
CA GLU A 52 4.80 -9.42 -4.28
C GLU A 52 5.10 -8.50 -5.47
N PHE A 53 4.14 -7.69 -5.91
CA PHE A 53 4.36 -6.67 -6.93
C PHE A 53 5.45 -5.69 -6.50
N VAL A 54 5.33 -5.10 -5.30
CA VAL A 54 6.33 -4.16 -4.76
C VAL A 54 7.70 -4.82 -4.62
N LYS A 55 7.76 -6.05 -4.17
CA LYS A 55 9.01 -6.80 -4.06
C LYS A 55 9.70 -6.99 -5.41
N GLN A 56 8.97 -7.38 -6.46
CA GLN A 56 9.54 -7.56 -7.80
C GLN A 56 9.89 -6.22 -8.45
N LEU A 57 9.06 -5.19 -8.25
CA LEU A 57 9.36 -3.83 -8.68
C LEU A 57 10.67 -3.33 -8.06
N ASN A 58 10.84 -3.48 -6.75
CA ASN A 58 12.05 -3.09 -6.04
C ASN A 58 13.29 -3.83 -6.55
N ARG A 59 13.17 -5.12 -6.84
CA ARG A 59 14.26 -5.90 -7.47
C ARG A 59 14.65 -5.34 -8.85
N THR A 60 13.67 -4.93 -9.64
CA THR A 60 13.90 -4.34 -10.96
C THR A 60 14.58 -2.98 -10.83
N VAL A 61 14.10 -2.12 -9.93
CA VAL A 61 14.71 -0.81 -9.66
C VAL A 61 16.16 -0.96 -9.21
N MET A 62 16.43 -1.88 -8.28
CA MET A 62 17.78 -2.15 -7.79
C MET A 62 18.71 -2.58 -8.91
N LYS A 63 18.28 -3.48 -9.81
CA LYS A 63 19.09 -3.93 -10.96
C LYS A 63 19.38 -2.81 -11.93
N GLN A 64 18.38 -1.99 -12.27
CA GLN A 64 18.55 -0.86 -13.18
C GLN A 64 19.46 0.19 -12.56
N PHE A 65 19.27 0.50 -11.29
CA PHE A 65 20.12 1.47 -10.58
C PHE A 65 21.57 0.98 -10.44
N ALA A 66 21.78 -0.31 -10.25
CA ALA A 66 23.12 -0.90 -10.21
C ALA A 66 23.88 -0.68 -11.55
N ALA A 67 23.17 -0.75 -12.67
CA ALA A 67 23.74 -0.53 -14.00
C ALA A 67 24.07 0.94 -14.31
N LEU A 68 23.55 1.89 -13.54
CA LEU A 68 23.77 3.31 -13.73
C LEU A 68 25.22 3.68 -13.37
N GLN A 69 25.83 4.63 -14.10
CA GLN A 69 27.15 5.14 -13.74
C GLN A 69 27.12 6.03 -12.48
N LYS A 70 28.29 6.28 -11.89
CA LYS A 70 28.42 7.25 -10.78
C LYS A 70 28.04 8.65 -11.25
N GLY A 71 27.24 9.34 -10.45
CA GLY A 71 26.69 10.67 -10.76
C GLY A 71 25.49 10.65 -11.69
N GLY A 72 25.14 9.48 -12.22
CA GLY A 72 23.99 9.32 -13.10
C GLY A 72 22.65 9.37 -12.35
N HIS A 73 21.57 9.60 -13.11
CA HIS A 73 20.23 9.80 -12.56
C HIS A 73 19.26 8.72 -13.04
N MET A 74 18.37 8.31 -12.16
CA MET A 74 17.24 7.45 -12.48
C MET A 74 15.93 8.18 -12.21
N GLY A 75 15.15 8.39 -13.27
CA GLY A 75 13.80 8.92 -13.18
C GLY A 75 12.78 7.79 -13.20
N ILE A 76 11.89 7.72 -12.20
CA ILE A 76 10.84 6.71 -12.12
C ILE A 76 9.49 7.42 -12.12
N LEU A 77 8.73 7.28 -13.21
CA LEU A 77 7.36 7.80 -13.30
C LEU A 77 6.39 6.76 -12.76
N MET A 78 5.59 7.14 -11.77
CA MET A 78 4.66 6.23 -11.11
C MET A 78 3.41 6.93 -10.61
N GLY A 79 2.32 6.20 -10.49
CA GLY A 79 1.06 6.68 -9.93
C GLY A 79 0.55 5.81 -8.80
N ASP A 80 -0.31 6.38 -7.98
CA ASP A 80 -1.00 5.68 -6.91
C ASP A 80 -2.26 4.98 -7.43
N ILE A 81 -2.58 3.85 -6.83
CA ILE A 81 -3.77 3.08 -7.15
C ILE A 81 -4.72 3.08 -5.96
N LYS A 82 -5.96 3.45 -6.19
CA LYS A 82 -7.01 3.40 -5.18
C LYS A 82 -8.05 2.35 -5.54
N THR A 83 -8.18 1.34 -4.72
CA THR A 83 -9.18 0.28 -4.93
C THR A 83 -9.81 -0.15 -3.62
N ARG A 84 -11.13 -0.37 -3.62
CA ARG A 84 -11.92 -0.77 -2.44
C ARG A 84 -11.67 0.12 -1.21
N GLY A 85 -11.54 1.44 -1.43
CA GLY A 85 -11.30 2.42 -0.37
C GLY A 85 -9.87 2.45 0.18
N LYS A 86 -8.96 1.60 -0.28
CA LYS A 86 -7.55 1.55 0.13
C LYS A 86 -6.65 2.18 -0.93
N LEU A 87 -5.71 3.00 -0.47
CA LEU A 87 -4.64 3.56 -1.29
C LEU A 87 -3.44 2.60 -1.32
N PHE A 88 -2.93 2.35 -2.51
CA PHE A 88 -1.69 1.63 -2.77
C PHE A 88 -0.74 2.59 -3.47
N SER A 89 0.28 3.05 -2.73
CA SER A 89 1.20 4.08 -3.21
C SER A 89 2.54 3.47 -3.60
N MET A 90 2.85 3.51 -4.90
CA MET A 90 4.16 3.07 -5.37
C MET A 90 5.27 3.98 -4.84
N LEU A 91 5.03 5.30 -4.76
CA LEU A 91 6.03 6.25 -4.27
C LEU A 91 6.46 5.95 -2.83
N LEU A 92 5.52 5.55 -1.96
CA LEU A 92 5.81 5.27 -0.56
C LEU A 92 6.55 3.94 -0.37
N GLU A 93 6.28 2.95 -1.20
CA GLU A 93 6.77 1.58 -1.00
C GLU A 93 7.95 1.19 -1.91
N ILE A 94 8.23 1.99 -2.94
CA ILE A 94 9.37 1.74 -3.82
C ILE A 94 10.69 1.95 -3.06
N CYS A 95 11.67 1.08 -3.29
CA CYS A 95 13.01 1.29 -2.74
C CYS A 95 13.66 2.53 -3.38
N LYS A 96 14.48 3.20 -2.59
CA LYS A 96 15.20 4.41 -2.99
C LYS A 96 16.70 4.16 -2.86
N PRO A 97 17.29 3.44 -3.86
CA PRO A 97 18.73 3.22 -3.89
C PRO A 97 19.43 4.54 -4.23
N GLY A 98 20.28 5.01 -3.33
CA GLY A 98 20.99 6.28 -3.48
C GLY A 98 20.18 7.49 -3.02
N THR A 99 20.65 8.68 -3.38
CA THR A 99 20.07 9.94 -2.93
C THR A 99 18.79 10.28 -3.68
N VAL A 100 17.70 10.54 -2.94
CA VAL A 100 16.49 11.14 -3.50
C VAL A 100 16.80 12.61 -3.78
N GLU A 101 16.86 12.98 -5.03
CA GLU A 101 17.18 14.35 -5.43
C GLU A 101 15.92 15.21 -5.60
N GLN A 102 14.86 14.60 -6.15
CA GLN A 102 13.62 15.31 -6.39
C GLN A 102 12.43 14.38 -6.45
N VAL A 103 11.26 14.88 -6.05
CA VAL A 103 9.95 14.31 -6.35
C VAL A 103 9.13 15.36 -7.08
N ILE A 104 8.83 15.11 -8.34
CA ILE A 104 8.05 16.00 -9.18
C ILE A 104 6.62 15.48 -9.25
N VAL A 105 5.64 16.33 -9.00
CA VAL A 105 4.22 15.99 -9.16
C VAL A 105 3.78 16.39 -10.56
N LYS A 106 3.42 15.40 -11.36
CA LYS A 106 2.85 15.60 -12.70
C LYS A 106 1.33 15.56 -12.58
N THR A 107 0.66 16.67 -12.77
CA THR A 107 -0.80 16.74 -12.84
C THR A 107 -1.29 16.16 -14.16
N GLN A 108 -2.40 15.42 -14.10
CA GLN A 108 -3.06 14.86 -15.27
C GLN A 108 -4.30 15.67 -15.62
N HIS A 109 -4.45 16.03 -16.89
CA HIS A 109 -5.65 16.64 -17.43
C HIS A 109 -6.39 15.63 -18.32
N ASN A 110 -7.72 15.68 -18.29
CA ASN A 110 -8.59 14.80 -19.09
C ASN A 110 -8.35 13.30 -18.84
N CYS A 111 -8.01 12.92 -17.61
CA CYS A 111 -7.88 11.52 -17.26
C CYS A 111 -9.27 10.85 -17.15
N VAL A 112 -9.30 9.53 -17.20
CA VAL A 112 -10.55 8.74 -17.07
C VAL A 112 -11.28 9.09 -15.76
N SER A 113 -10.56 9.44 -14.71
CA SER A 113 -11.12 9.88 -13.43
C SER A 113 -11.91 11.20 -13.52
N ASP A 114 -11.57 12.09 -14.44
CA ASP A 114 -12.27 13.36 -14.62
C ASP A 114 -13.65 13.18 -15.29
N GLN A 115 -13.76 12.17 -16.12
CA GLN A 115 -14.99 11.86 -16.87
C GLN A 115 -15.92 10.92 -16.10
N THR A 116 -15.49 10.37 -14.98
CA THR A 116 -16.28 9.44 -14.19
C THR A 116 -17.07 10.19 -13.11
N HIS A 117 -18.40 10.07 -13.14
CA HIS A 117 -19.26 10.55 -12.07
C HIS A 117 -19.23 9.58 -10.90
N TYR A 118 -18.69 10.02 -9.77
CA TYR A 118 -18.66 9.25 -8.53
C TYR A 118 -19.90 9.58 -7.70
N ALA A 119 -20.69 8.56 -7.36
CA ALA A 119 -21.94 8.71 -6.61
C ALA A 119 -21.76 9.20 -5.16
N LYS A 120 -20.52 9.19 -4.63
CA LYS A 120 -20.22 9.61 -3.27
C LYS A 120 -19.27 10.82 -3.27
N ALA A 121 -19.70 11.91 -2.64
CA ALA A 121 -18.91 13.14 -2.49
C ALA A 121 -17.60 12.96 -1.67
N SER A 122 -17.48 11.87 -0.91
CA SER A 122 -16.32 11.56 -0.07
C SER A 122 -15.15 10.90 -0.82
N PHE A 123 -15.24 10.71 -2.13
CA PHE A 123 -14.17 10.10 -2.90
C PHE A 123 -13.15 11.15 -3.36
N ILE A 124 -11.93 11.09 -2.82
CA ILE A 124 -10.80 11.91 -3.27
C ILE A 124 -10.20 11.26 -4.53
N ARG A 125 -10.21 11.98 -5.64
CA ARG A 125 -9.67 11.50 -6.93
C ARG A 125 -8.15 11.55 -6.92
N THR A 126 -7.51 10.59 -7.60
CA THR A 126 -6.09 10.65 -7.94
C THR A 126 -5.98 11.25 -9.34
N VAL A 127 -5.43 12.46 -9.42
CA VAL A 127 -5.30 13.26 -10.67
C VAL A 127 -3.85 13.62 -10.96
N HIS A 128 -2.92 12.86 -10.42
CA HIS A 128 -1.49 13.11 -10.56
C HIS A 128 -0.70 11.83 -10.61
N GLU A 129 0.51 11.94 -11.12
CA GLU A 129 1.58 10.97 -11.08
C GLU A 129 2.79 11.61 -10.44
N TYR A 130 3.74 10.79 -9.99
CA TYR A 130 4.99 11.24 -9.42
C TYR A 130 6.15 10.84 -10.33
N LEU A 131 7.10 11.76 -10.51
CA LEU A 131 8.40 11.45 -11.07
C LEU A 131 9.43 11.53 -9.95
N LEU A 132 9.89 10.38 -9.49
CA LEU A 132 10.96 10.26 -8.49
C LEU A 132 12.31 10.30 -9.20
N ILE A 133 13.17 11.25 -8.81
CA ILE A 133 14.54 11.37 -9.31
C ILE A 133 15.50 10.89 -8.24
N LEU A 134 16.28 9.88 -8.61
CA LEU A 134 17.34 9.31 -7.77
C LEU A 134 18.70 9.55 -8.42
N ARG A 135 19.72 9.88 -7.62
CA ARG A 135 21.10 10.04 -8.07
C ARG A 135 22.00 8.95 -7.46
N LYS A 136 22.90 8.42 -8.27
CA LYS A 136 23.88 7.42 -7.83
C LYS A 136 25.18 8.10 -7.41
N ASP A 137 25.39 8.22 -6.11
CA ASP A 137 26.56 8.91 -5.57
C ASP A 137 27.84 8.05 -5.62
N PHE A 138 27.70 6.73 -5.43
CA PHE A 138 28.82 5.80 -5.36
C PHE A 138 28.68 4.64 -6.34
N PRO A 139 29.75 4.25 -7.05
CA PRO A 139 29.67 3.20 -8.07
C PRO A 139 29.49 1.79 -7.49
N TYR A 140 29.95 1.54 -6.26
CA TYR A 140 29.99 0.21 -5.65
C TYR A 140 29.14 0.04 -4.40
N ILE A 141 28.60 1.14 -3.85
CA ILE A 141 27.77 1.12 -2.65
C ILE A 141 26.35 1.51 -3.04
N LEU A 142 25.41 0.68 -2.68
CA LEU A 142 23.97 0.93 -2.81
C LEU A 142 23.40 1.16 -1.42
N ASP A 143 23.20 2.44 -1.06
CA ASP A 143 22.33 2.79 0.04
C ASP A 143 20.89 2.79 -0.45
N TYR A 144 20.01 2.06 0.24
CA TYR A 144 18.60 2.03 -0.13
C TYR A 144 17.71 2.07 1.10
N GLN A 145 16.57 2.70 0.94
CA GLN A 145 15.51 2.72 1.92
C GLN A 145 14.35 1.84 1.44
N MET A 146 13.89 0.99 2.32
CA MET A 146 12.67 0.20 2.09
C MET A 146 11.67 0.52 3.18
N VAL A 147 10.44 0.79 2.79
CA VAL A 147 9.34 0.88 3.75
C VAL A 147 8.96 -0.53 4.16
N LYS A 148 9.15 -0.83 5.45
CA LYS A 148 8.74 -2.10 6.03
C LYS A 148 7.38 -1.91 6.70
N THR A 149 6.37 -2.60 6.20
CA THR A 149 5.09 -2.69 6.88
C THR A 149 5.21 -3.66 8.04
N GLU A 150 5.11 -3.16 9.26
CA GLU A 150 5.02 -3.99 10.45
C GLU A 150 3.56 -4.21 10.83
N LYS A 151 3.17 -5.47 10.98
CA LYS A 151 1.87 -5.83 11.53
C LYS A 151 2.00 -5.87 13.04
N LEU A 152 1.40 -4.89 13.71
CA LEU A 152 1.32 -4.87 15.16
C LEU A 152 0.11 -5.70 15.61
N ASP A 153 0.36 -6.79 16.31
CA ASP A 153 -0.71 -7.51 16.99
C ASP A 153 -1.12 -6.71 18.24
N ILE A 154 -2.30 -6.13 18.20
CA ILE A 154 -2.81 -5.25 19.25
C ILE A 154 -2.91 -5.96 20.62
N ARG A 155 -3.03 -7.28 20.65
CA ARG A 155 -3.07 -8.10 21.87
C ARG A 155 -1.75 -8.00 22.64
N ASN A 156 -0.63 -7.86 21.91
CA ASN A 156 0.72 -7.78 22.46
C ASN A 156 1.19 -6.33 22.71
N SER A 157 0.33 -5.33 22.47
CA SER A 157 0.68 -3.92 22.61
C SER A 157 0.23 -3.36 23.96
N ALA A 158 1.18 -2.99 24.80
CA ALA A 158 0.89 -2.26 26.05
C ALA A 158 0.51 -0.79 25.81
N SER A 159 0.89 -0.22 24.65
CA SER A 159 0.65 1.17 24.28
C SER A 159 -0.60 1.39 23.40
N ALA A 160 -1.27 0.34 22.96
CA ALA A 160 -2.50 0.44 22.19
C ALA A 160 -3.55 1.30 22.93
N THR A 161 -4.32 2.09 22.19
CA THR A 161 -5.41 2.85 22.80
C THR A 161 -6.56 1.92 23.18
N TRP A 162 -7.32 2.26 24.22
CA TRP A 162 -8.49 1.46 24.58
C TRP A 162 -9.54 1.43 23.47
N LYS A 163 -9.61 2.49 22.65
CA LYS A 163 -10.47 2.52 21.47
C LYS A 163 -10.08 1.42 20.47
N ASP A 164 -8.80 1.30 20.17
CA ASP A 164 -8.31 0.31 19.20
C ASP A 164 -8.48 -1.13 19.73
N VAL A 165 -8.24 -1.32 21.03
CA VAL A 165 -8.43 -2.62 21.71
C VAL A 165 -9.89 -3.08 21.62
N VAL A 166 -10.83 -2.19 21.95
CA VAL A 166 -12.26 -2.50 21.89
C VAL A 166 -12.74 -2.71 20.45
N ALA A 167 -12.26 -1.89 19.51
CA ALA A 167 -12.62 -2.04 18.11
C ALA A 167 -12.08 -3.38 17.52
N ALA A 168 -10.86 -3.76 17.88
CA ALA A 168 -10.28 -5.03 17.45
C ALA A 168 -11.04 -6.23 18.03
N ALA A 169 -11.44 -6.17 19.29
CA ALA A 169 -12.23 -7.22 19.94
C ALA A 169 -13.61 -7.38 19.28
N LEU A 170 -14.34 -6.29 19.08
CA LEU A 170 -15.63 -6.31 18.38
C LEU A 170 -15.50 -6.82 16.95
N GLY A 171 -14.44 -6.41 16.23
CA GLY A 171 -14.17 -6.90 14.88
C GLY A 171 -13.86 -8.40 14.82
N LYS A 172 -13.23 -8.95 15.87
CA LYS A 172 -12.91 -10.38 15.97
C LYS A 172 -14.12 -11.23 16.37
N ILE A 173 -14.92 -10.76 17.33
CA ILE A 173 -16.11 -11.47 17.78
C ILE A 173 -17.15 -11.53 16.64
N GLY A 174 -17.21 -10.51 15.79
CA GLY A 174 -18.31 -10.26 14.87
C GLY A 174 -19.42 -9.50 15.59
N ALA A 175 -19.78 -8.32 15.16
CA ALA A 175 -20.80 -7.49 15.79
C ALA A 175 -22.23 -7.99 15.49
N PRO A 176 -23.21 -7.73 16.36
CA PRO A 176 -23.13 -7.11 17.69
C PRO A 176 -22.71 -8.10 18.79
N ALA A 177 -22.07 -7.60 19.85
CA ALA A 177 -21.57 -8.41 20.95
C ALA A 177 -22.00 -7.87 22.32
N GLU A 178 -22.33 -8.78 23.26
CA GLU A 178 -22.58 -8.41 24.64
C GLU A 178 -21.29 -7.96 25.36
N LEU A 179 -21.44 -7.10 26.36
CA LEU A 179 -20.32 -6.59 27.14
C LEU A 179 -19.43 -7.69 27.74
N LYS A 180 -20.04 -8.79 28.15
CA LYS A 180 -19.33 -9.96 28.68
C LYS A 180 -18.43 -10.58 27.65
N MET A 181 -18.91 -10.77 26.41
CA MET A 181 -18.09 -11.33 25.31
C MET A 181 -16.90 -10.43 24.99
N ILE A 182 -17.08 -9.10 25.05
CA ILE A 182 -16.00 -8.14 24.86
C ILE A 182 -14.93 -8.28 25.95
N TYR A 183 -15.35 -8.47 27.20
CA TYR A 183 -14.41 -8.70 28.31
C TYR A 183 -13.66 -10.01 28.14
N ASP A 184 -14.36 -11.09 27.82
CA ASP A 184 -13.77 -12.42 27.66
C ASP A 184 -12.75 -12.44 26.50
N GLU A 185 -12.99 -11.68 25.44
CA GLU A 185 -12.05 -11.55 24.33
C GLU A 185 -10.82 -10.70 24.68
N ILE A 186 -11.00 -9.62 25.45
CA ILE A 186 -9.90 -8.70 25.80
C ILE A 186 -9.08 -9.21 26.99
N GLU A 187 -9.62 -10.13 27.77
CA GLU A 187 -8.89 -10.73 28.89
C GLU A 187 -7.61 -11.39 28.40
N GLY A 188 -6.49 -11.06 29.02
CA GLY A 188 -5.17 -11.53 28.63
C GLY A 188 -4.44 -10.66 27.57
N TYR A 189 -5.07 -9.60 27.07
CA TYR A 189 -4.34 -8.63 26.26
C TYR A 189 -3.34 -7.85 27.13
N LYS A 190 -2.13 -7.64 26.62
CA LYS A 190 -1.04 -6.96 27.36
C LYS A 190 -1.43 -5.57 27.89
N ARG A 191 -2.41 -4.91 27.26
CA ARG A 191 -2.95 -3.64 27.74
C ARG A 191 -3.69 -3.77 29.08
N CYS A 192 -4.29 -4.93 29.37
CA CYS A 192 -4.95 -5.19 30.64
C CYS A 192 -4.00 -5.30 31.81
N ASP A 193 -2.79 -5.83 31.59
CA ASP A 193 -1.76 -5.98 32.62
C ASP A 193 -1.33 -4.63 33.22
N SER A 194 -1.42 -3.57 32.40
CA SER A 194 -1.04 -2.21 32.81
C SER A 194 -2.15 -1.46 33.57
N ASN A 195 -3.37 -2.04 33.70
CA ASN A 195 -4.49 -1.35 34.32
C ASN A 195 -5.47 -2.29 35.01
N ARG A 196 -5.41 -2.38 36.32
CA ARG A 196 -6.33 -3.23 37.13
C ARG A 196 -7.84 -2.89 36.94
N PHE A 197 -8.17 -1.70 36.45
CA PHE A 197 -9.54 -1.25 36.17
C PHE A 197 -9.86 -1.30 34.67
N TRP A 198 -9.31 -2.26 33.95
CA TRP A 198 -9.46 -2.35 32.52
C TRP A 198 -10.93 -2.55 32.06
N LYS A 199 -11.76 -3.24 32.84
CA LYS A 199 -13.19 -3.42 32.55
C LYS A 199 -13.94 -2.09 32.56
N GLU A 200 -13.65 -1.22 33.51
CA GLU A 200 -14.21 0.13 33.60
C GLU A 200 -13.73 0.99 32.42
N LYS A 201 -12.48 0.84 32.02
CA LYS A 201 -11.95 1.53 30.84
C LYS A 201 -12.61 1.11 29.54
N ILE A 202 -12.93 -0.17 29.39
CA ILE A 202 -13.71 -0.65 28.25
C ILE A 202 -15.09 -0.02 28.23
N ARG A 203 -15.83 0.00 29.35
CA ARG A 203 -17.16 0.65 29.45
C ARG A 203 -17.07 2.13 29.10
N GLN A 204 -16.13 2.87 29.68
CA GLN A 204 -15.89 4.28 29.37
C GLN A 204 -15.59 4.48 27.88
N THR A 205 -14.83 3.60 27.28
CA THR A 205 -14.48 3.68 25.86
C THR A 205 -15.69 3.48 24.97
N LEU A 206 -16.49 2.45 25.24
CA LEU A 206 -17.71 2.17 24.50
C LEU A 206 -18.71 3.35 24.56
N GLN A 207 -18.84 3.98 25.73
CA GLN A 207 -19.74 5.14 25.92
C GLN A 207 -19.18 6.44 25.34
N ARG A 208 -17.85 6.62 25.33
CA ARG A 208 -17.20 7.88 24.97
C ARG A 208 -17.10 8.10 23.46
N TYR A 209 -16.89 7.04 22.71
CA TYR A 209 -16.57 7.15 21.29
C TYR A 209 -17.79 6.87 20.41
N PRO A 210 -18.17 7.80 19.50
CA PRO A 210 -19.36 7.67 18.66
C PRO A 210 -19.29 6.53 17.63
N CYS A 211 -18.10 5.97 17.41
CA CYS A 211 -17.95 4.79 16.56
C CYS A 211 -18.45 3.49 17.20
N PHE A 212 -18.81 3.52 18.49
CA PHE A 212 -19.48 2.42 19.18
C PHE A 212 -20.92 2.80 19.47
N ARG A 213 -21.85 1.92 19.15
CA ARG A 213 -23.27 2.11 19.42
C ARG A 213 -23.80 0.95 20.23
N GLN A 214 -24.60 1.26 21.23
CA GLN A 214 -25.34 0.28 22.02
C GLN A 214 -26.69 0.05 21.37
N ASN A 215 -27.02 -1.23 21.15
CA ASN A 215 -28.37 -1.71 20.79
C ASN A 215 -28.83 -2.68 21.87
N ASP A 216 -29.78 -2.28 22.70
CA ASP A 216 -30.23 -3.02 23.89
C ASP A 216 -29.06 -3.43 24.80
N THR A 217 -28.74 -4.71 24.85
CA THR A 217 -27.66 -5.28 25.67
C THR A 217 -26.34 -5.44 24.91
N THR A 218 -26.30 -5.19 23.59
CA THR A 218 -25.18 -5.45 22.74
C THR A 218 -24.51 -4.16 22.21
N TRP A 219 -23.25 -4.27 21.84
CA TRP A 219 -22.44 -3.20 21.26
C TRP A 219 -21.99 -3.56 19.86
N GLU A 220 -21.96 -2.56 18.99
CA GLU A 220 -21.50 -2.69 17.62
C GLU A 220 -20.58 -1.53 17.20
N ILE A 221 -19.77 -1.74 16.15
CA ILE A 221 -19.01 -0.68 15.51
C ILE A 221 -19.86 -0.09 14.39
N VAL A 222 -20.09 1.22 14.45
CA VAL A 222 -20.71 1.98 13.36
C VAL A 222 -19.60 2.66 12.58
N ASN A 223 -19.52 2.38 11.28
CA ASN A 223 -18.63 3.14 10.41
C ASN A 223 -19.13 4.60 10.35
N ALA A 224 -18.33 5.51 10.88
CA ALA A 224 -18.55 6.94 10.76
C ALA A 224 -18.21 7.44 9.35
#